data_4a280ae09a7749fb247abf8ece8c9bab
#
_entry.id   4a280ae09a7749fb247abf8ece8c9bab
#
_cell.length_a   1.000
_cell.length_b   1.000
_cell.length_c   1.000
_cell.angle_alpha   90.00
_cell.angle_beta   90.00
_cell.angle_gamma   90.00
#
_symmetry.space_group_name_H-M   'P 1'
#
loop_
_entity.id
_entity.type
_entity.pdbx_description
1 polymer ?
#
loop_
_entity_poly.entity_id
_entity_poly.type
_entity_poly.pdbx_seq_one_letter_code
_entity_poly.pdbx_strand_id
1 'polypeptide(L)'
;MLLPKVVFLDRATIPNHIQVPRPEFPHHWMEYELTPPEFVVERLADADIVISNKVVLDQSVLSQLPQLKMIAVAATGFNNVDVNYCAEHGIAVANVRGYATRSVPEHVIAMLFALRRNLLGYHQDIAAGEWQRNKQFCFFTHSIGDVGGSTLGVVGSGALGQATANLAQALGMTVLFAERKGAAECRPGYVPFEEVLKHSDALTLHCPLNEHTQNLIGKVELQQMKPNAILINTGRGGLVDEQALVDALKQSEIAAAGFDVFTQEPADESNPLIANIHLPNLLLTPHVAWGSDSSIQRLADILIENINAFQRGDLLNRLA
;
A
#
# COMPACT_ATOMS: atom_id res chain seq x y z
N MET A 1 -2.72 39.34 15.87
CA MET A 1 -2.35 38.43 14.76
C MET A 1 -3.58 37.65 14.39
N LEU A 2 -3.85 37.45 13.10
CA LEU A 2 -4.89 36.52 12.64
C LEU A 2 -4.48 35.10 13.02
N LEU A 3 -5.45 34.30 13.46
CA LEU A 3 -5.19 32.88 13.77
C LEU A 3 -4.90 32.10 12.48
N PRO A 4 -3.93 31.16 12.49
CA PRO A 4 -3.68 30.31 11.32
C PRO A 4 -4.93 29.53 10.91
N LYS A 5 -5.16 29.41 9.60
CA LYS A 5 -6.25 28.60 9.04
C LYS A 5 -5.72 27.24 8.60
N VAL A 6 -6.27 26.19 9.17
CA VAL A 6 -5.99 24.79 8.84
C VAL A 6 -7.16 24.22 8.05
N VAL A 7 -6.90 23.70 6.86
CA VAL A 7 -7.94 23.15 5.97
C VAL A 7 -7.64 21.68 5.68
N PHE A 8 -8.61 20.77 5.96
CA PHE A 8 -8.54 19.37 5.61
C PHE A 8 -9.43 19.12 4.36
N LEU A 9 -8.82 18.74 3.23
CA LEU A 9 -9.49 18.68 1.93
C LEU A 9 -10.30 17.41 1.69
N ASP A 10 -9.93 16.28 2.33
CA ASP A 10 -10.46 14.95 2.04
C ASP A 10 -10.63 14.12 3.33
N ARG A 11 -11.36 14.68 4.30
CA ARG A 11 -11.59 14.12 5.63
C ARG A 11 -12.19 12.71 5.59
N ALA A 12 -13.02 12.40 4.58
CA ALA A 12 -13.64 11.09 4.41
C ALA A 12 -12.64 9.96 4.11
N THR A 13 -11.37 10.28 3.82
CA THR A 13 -10.30 9.26 3.71
C THR A 13 -9.90 8.67 5.06
N ILE A 14 -10.34 9.27 6.16
CA ILE A 14 -10.21 8.76 7.53
C ILE A 14 -11.61 8.42 8.05
N PRO A 15 -11.90 7.16 8.45
CA PRO A 15 -13.22 6.77 8.94
C PRO A 15 -13.75 7.65 10.09
N ASN A 16 -15.07 7.85 10.15
CA ASN A 16 -15.68 8.78 11.09
C ASN A 16 -15.52 8.41 12.57
N HIS A 17 -15.32 7.11 12.87
CA HIS A 17 -15.08 6.65 14.24
C HIS A 17 -13.64 6.91 14.72
N ILE A 18 -12.72 7.28 13.82
CA ILE A 18 -11.36 7.67 14.18
C ILE A 18 -11.33 9.15 14.55
N GLN A 19 -10.76 9.45 15.70
CA GLN A 19 -10.62 10.82 16.16
C GLN A 19 -9.41 11.48 15.50
N VAL A 20 -9.62 12.57 14.77
CA VAL A 20 -8.54 13.44 14.32
C VAL A 20 -8.36 14.52 15.37
N PRO A 21 -7.24 14.51 16.13
CA PRO A 21 -6.97 15.56 17.13
C PRO A 21 -6.96 16.95 16.49
N ARG A 22 -7.07 17.98 17.30
CA ARG A 22 -6.87 19.38 16.84
C ARG A 22 -5.45 19.82 17.18
N PRO A 23 -4.82 20.70 16.36
CA PRO A 23 -3.56 21.31 16.73
C PRO A 23 -3.62 22.02 18.08
N GLU A 24 -2.51 22.00 18.85
CA GLU A 24 -2.42 22.53 20.21
C GLU A 24 -2.44 24.06 20.27
N PHE A 25 -2.21 24.76 19.17
CA PHE A 25 -2.23 26.23 19.10
C PHE A 25 -3.60 26.76 18.66
N PRO A 26 -3.96 28.01 18.99
CA PRO A 26 -5.19 28.64 18.50
C PRO A 26 -5.18 28.75 16.98
N HIS A 27 -6.24 28.24 16.33
CA HIS A 27 -6.38 28.20 14.88
C HIS A 27 -7.84 28.21 14.43
N HIS A 28 -8.09 28.51 13.16
CA HIS A 28 -9.34 28.25 12.48
C HIS A 28 -9.26 26.91 11.78
N TRP A 29 -10.21 26.00 12.06
CA TRP A 29 -10.28 24.68 11.42
C TRP A 29 -11.42 24.62 10.44
N MET A 30 -11.12 24.16 9.22
CA MET A 30 -12.10 23.85 8.18
C MET A 30 -11.85 22.44 7.67
N GLU A 31 -12.88 21.64 7.48
CA GLU A 31 -12.75 20.31 6.90
C GLU A 31 -13.84 20.06 5.86
N TYR A 32 -13.45 19.34 4.82
CA TYR A 32 -14.32 18.89 3.72
C TYR A 32 -14.23 17.38 3.61
N GLU A 33 -15.37 16.72 3.47
CA GLU A 33 -15.43 15.26 3.27
C GLU A 33 -14.68 14.85 1.99
N LEU A 34 -14.92 15.59 0.90
CA LEU A 34 -14.30 15.42 -0.40
C LEU A 34 -14.09 16.78 -1.06
N THR A 35 -12.96 16.97 -1.75
CA THR A 35 -12.69 18.18 -2.54
C THR A 35 -12.45 17.82 -4.00
N PRO A 36 -13.41 18.10 -4.90
CA PRO A 36 -13.19 18.01 -6.34
C PRO A 36 -12.08 18.97 -6.81
N PRO A 37 -11.35 18.64 -7.88
CA PRO A 37 -10.20 19.43 -8.35
C PRO A 37 -10.51 20.91 -8.58
N GLU A 38 -11.69 21.23 -9.12
CA GLU A 38 -12.13 22.59 -9.43
C GLU A 38 -12.33 23.48 -8.20
N PHE A 39 -12.52 22.91 -7.02
CA PHE A 39 -12.70 23.66 -5.77
C PHE A 39 -11.45 23.77 -4.90
N VAL A 40 -10.32 23.16 -5.29
CA VAL A 40 -9.10 23.10 -4.45
C VAL A 40 -8.58 24.50 -4.17
N VAL A 41 -8.40 25.33 -5.21
CA VAL A 41 -7.86 26.69 -5.07
C VAL A 41 -8.81 27.58 -4.25
N GLU A 42 -10.12 27.51 -4.51
CA GLU A 42 -11.12 28.28 -3.76
C GLU A 42 -11.07 27.95 -2.26
N ARG A 43 -11.04 26.65 -1.92
CA ARG A 43 -11.04 26.18 -0.52
C ARG A 43 -9.75 26.51 0.23
N LEU A 44 -8.66 26.70 -0.49
CA LEU A 44 -7.34 26.99 0.08
C LEU A 44 -6.92 28.46 -0.04
N ALA A 45 -7.73 29.34 -0.61
CA ALA A 45 -7.36 30.73 -0.95
C ALA A 45 -6.76 31.53 0.23
N ASP A 46 -7.18 31.25 1.45
CA ASP A 46 -6.74 31.88 2.69
C ASP A 46 -6.19 30.88 3.72
N ALA A 47 -5.80 29.67 3.29
CA ALA A 47 -5.25 28.64 4.14
C ALA A 47 -3.76 28.86 4.42
N ASP A 48 -3.35 28.74 5.68
CA ASP A 48 -1.93 28.69 6.10
C ASP A 48 -1.39 27.26 6.06
N ILE A 49 -2.24 26.29 6.43
CA ILE A 49 -1.88 24.87 6.52
C ILE A 49 -2.96 24.03 5.82
N VAL A 50 -2.57 23.14 4.95
CA VAL A 50 -3.47 22.17 4.32
C VAL A 50 -3.15 20.75 4.75
N ILE A 51 -4.20 19.97 5.03
CA ILE A 51 -4.14 18.52 5.19
C ILE A 51 -4.76 17.89 3.95
N SER A 52 -4.05 16.96 3.32
CA SER A 52 -4.55 16.17 2.20
C SER A 52 -4.01 14.75 2.24
N ASN A 53 -4.83 13.77 1.89
CA ASN A 53 -4.41 12.40 1.64
C ASN A 53 -4.19 12.16 0.14
N LYS A 54 -5.16 12.55 -0.70
CA LYS A 54 -5.18 12.21 -2.14
C LYS A 54 -5.45 13.39 -3.08
N VAL A 55 -5.88 14.55 -2.57
CA VAL A 55 -6.09 15.72 -3.41
C VAL A 55 -4.77 16.18 -4.01
N VAL A 56 -4.76 16.40 -5.32
CA VAL A 56 -3.55 16.83 -6.05
C VAL A 56 -3.23 18.29 -5.73
N LEU A 57 -1.99 18.54 -5.34
CA LEU A 57 -1.40 19.84 -5.03
C LEU A 57 -0.13 20.00 -5.88
N ASP A 58 -0.32 20.14 -7.18
CA ASP A 58 0.73 20.37 -8.15
C ASP A 58 1.08 21.87 -8.29
N GLN A 59 2.09 22.18 -9.10
CA GLN A 59 2.52 23.56 -9.38
C GLN A 59 1.35 24.46 -9.84
N SER A 60 0.41 23.93 -10.62
CA SER A 60 -0.71 24.72 -11.16
C SER A 60 -1.66 25.20 -10.06
N VAL A 61 -1.85 24.39 -9.03
CA VAL A 61 -2.63 24.70 -7.82
C VAL A 61 -1.81 25.58 -6.87
N LEU A 62 -0.60 25.15 -6.53
CA LEU A 62 0.25 25.79 -5.51
C LEU A 62 0.64 27.22 -5.86
N SER A 63 0.84 27.53 -7.15
CA SER A 63 1.15 28.90 -7.62
C SER A 63 0.05 29.92 -7.35
N GLN A 64 -1.18 29.47 -7.08
CA GLN A 64 -2.32 30.32 -6.76
C GLN A 64 -2.54 30.51 -5.25
N LEU A 65 -1.68 29.91 -4.39
CA LEU A 65 -1.83 29.86 -2.95
C LEU A 65 -0.66 30.57 -2.22
N PRO A 66 -0.49 31.89 -2.38
CA PRO A 66 0.69 32.60 -1.86
C PRO A 66 0.77 32.66 -0.34
N GLN A 67 -0.31 32.33 0.39
CA GLN A 67 -0.33 32.32 1.85
C GLN A 67 -0.04 30.94 2.47
N LEU A 68 -0.03 29.87 1.65
CA LEU A 68 0.18 28.51 2.10
C LEU A 68 1.61 28.34 2.64
N LYS A 69 1.74 27.81 3.86
CA LYS A 69 3.02 27.64 4.56
C LYS A 69 3.39 26.19 4.78
N MET A 70 2.36 25.31 4.87
CA MET A 70 2.58 23.89 5.15
C MET A 70 1.55 23.01 4.46
N ILE A 71 2.02 21.86 3.96
CA ILE A 71 1.22 20.74 3.50
C ILE A 71 1.50 19.55 4.42
N ALA A 72 0.48 19.10 5.16
CA ALA A 72 0.52 17.90 5.98
C ALA A 72 -0.16 16.74 5.23
N VAL A 73 0.64 15.81 4.71
CA VAL A 73 0.14 14.67 3.92
C VAL A 73 -0.33 13.58 4.87
N ALA A 74 -1.63 13.24 4.83
CA ALA A 74 -2.24 12.19 5.66
C ALA A 74 -1.95 10.77 5.12
N ALA A 75 -0.72 10.53 4.65
CA ALA A 75 -0.23 9.27 4.11
C ALA A 75 1.30 9.21 4.16
N THR A 76 1.87 8.02 3.92
CA THR A 76 3.32 7.90 3.65
C THR A 76 3.66 8.33 2.22
N GLY A 77 2.84 7.95 1.23
CA GLY A 77 3.00 8.36 -0.16
C GLY A 77 2.58 9.83 -0.35
N PHE A 78 3.34 10.57 -1.14
CA PHE A 78 3.16 12.00 -1.38
C PHE A 78 3.20 12.38 -2.87
N ASN A 79 2.92 11.42 -3.75
CA ASN A 79 2.95 11.61 -5.21
C ASN A 79 1.93 12.65 -5.72
N ASN A 80 0.95 12.99 -4.89
CA ASN A 80 -0.06 14.02 -5.17
C ASN A 80 0.42 15.44 -4.83
N VAL A 81 1.65 15.63 -4.32
CA VAL A 81 2.22 16.93 -3.95
C VAL A 81 3.49 17.19 -4.75
N ASP A 82 3.59 18.35 -5.37
CA ASP A 82 4.84 18.82 -5.99
C ASP A 82 5.81 19.35 -4.91
N VAL A 83 6.58 18.42 -4.35
CA VAL A 83 7.55 18.70 -3.28
C VAL A 83 8.67 19.61 -3.76
N ASN A 84 9.09 19.55 -5.04
CA ASN A 84 10.12 20.39 -5.59
C ASN A 84 9.66 21.85 -5.63
N TYR A 85 8.47 22.09 -6.16
CA TYR A 85 7.86 23.41 -6.14
C TYR A 85 7.75 23.97 -4.70
N CYS A 86 7.29 23.12 -3.76
CA CYS A 86 7.19 23.51 -2.36
C CYS A 86 8.55 23.94 -1.77
N ALA A 87 9.61 23.19 -2.03
CA ALA A 87 10.96 23.48 -1.56
C ALA A 87 11.48 24.83 -2.10
N GLU A 88 11.23 25.14 -3.37
CA GLU A 88 11.63 26.39 -4.03
C GLU A 88 10.86 27.60 -3.51
N HIS A 89 9.62 27.40 -3.02
CA HIS A 89 8.74 28.50 -2.58
C HIS A 89 8.57 28.56 -1.05
N GLY A 90 9.35 27.79 -0.29
CA GLY A 90 9.35 27.85 1.17
C GLY A 90 8.08 27.26 1.83
N ILE A 91 7.37 26.39 1.12
CA ILE A 91 6.20 25.65 1.66
C ILE A 91 6.73 24.36 2.29
N ALA A 92 6.55 24.21 3.61
CA ALA A 92 6.93 22.98 4.29
C ALA A 92 6.03 21.81 3.89
N VAL A 93 6.59 20.64 3.63
CA VAL A 93 5.83 19.42 3.37
C VAL A 93 6.23 18.36 4.38
N ALA A 94 5.27 17.78 5.08
CA ALA A 94 5.48 16.65 5.98
C ALA A 94 4.51 15.52 5.68
N ASN A 95 4.98 14.26 5.76
CA ASN A 95 4.16 13.07 5.59
C ASN A 95 4.06 12.25 6.88
N VAL A 96 3.26 11.20 6.88
CA VAL A 96 3.15 10.28 8.02
C VAL A 96 3.95 9.01 7.75
N ARG A 97 4.85 8.64 8.68
CA ARG A 97 5.71 7.46 8.57
C ARG A 97 5.53 6.51 9.74
N GLY A 98 5.72 5.21 9.51
CA GLY A 98 5.79 4.20 10.57
C GLY A 98 4.47 3.87 11.27
N TYR A 99 3.33 4.32 10.77
CA TYR A 99 2.02 4.05 11.38
C TYR A 99 1.48 2.66 11.02
N ALA A 100 1.78 2.15 9.83
CA ALA A 100 1.23 0.91 9.27
C ALA A 100 2.16 -0.32 9.43
N THR A 101 3.18 -0.24 10.30
CA THR A 101 4.16 -1.32 10.52
C THR A 101 3.55 -2.57 11.17
N ARG A 102 2.29 -2.52 11.55
CA ARG A 102 1.51 -3.62 12.08
C ARG A 102 0.47 -4.10 11.06
N SER A 103 -0.37 -3.19 10.57
CA SER A 103 -1.50 -3.51 9.68
C SER A 103 -1.08 -4.10 8.34
N VAL A 104 -0.10 -3.49 7.65
CA VAL A 104 0.35 -4.00 6.34
C VAL A 104 0.94 -5.41 6.43
N PRO A 105 1.86 -5.71 7.37
CA PRO A 105 2.33 -7.09 7.56
C PRO A 105 1.23 -8.09 7.89
N GLU A 106 0.28 -7.73 8.77
CA GLU A 106 -0.87 -8.57 9.10
C GLU A 106 -1.75 -8.83 7.87
N HIS A 107 -1.97 -7.83 7.03
CA HIS A 107 -2.73 -7.97 5.78
C HIS A 107 -2.04 -8.90 4.78
N VAL A 108 -0.71 -8.77 4.61
CA VAL A 108 0.09 -9.68 3.77
C VAL A 108 -0.03 -11.13 4.26
N ILE A 109 0.09 -11.35 5.55
CA ILE A 109 -0.04 -12.69 6.16
C ILE A 109 -1.48 -13.23 6.02
N ALA A 110 -2.49 -12.38 6.18
CA ALA A 110 -3.88 -12.76 5.95
C ALA A 110 -4.13 -13.21 4.50
N MET A 111 -3.64 -12.44 3.51
CA MET A 111 -3.69 -12.84 2.09
C MET A 111 -2.93 -14.15 1.85
N LEU A 112 -1.74 -14.30 2.44
CA LEU A 112 -0.95 -15.53 2.32
C LEU A 112 -1.72 -16.75 2.82
N PHE A 113 -2.33 -16.68 4.01
CA PHE A 113 -3.16 -17.76 4.52
C PHE A 113 -4.39 -18.02 3.67
N ALA A 114 -5.11 -16.97 3.27
CA ALA A 114 -6.32 -17.10 2.44
C ALA A 114 -6.02 -17.85 1.14
N LEU A 115 -4.94 -17.49 0.46
CA LEU A 115 -4.53 -18.09 -0.82
C LEU A 115 -3.88 -19.46 -0.64
N ARG A 116 -2.96 -19.62 0.34
CA ARG A 116 -2.25 -20.88 0.56
C ARG A 116 -3.16 -22.00 1.04
N ARG A 117 -4.22 -21.67 1.80
CA ARG A 117 -5.24 -22.59 2.31
C ARG A 117 -6.49 -22.66 1.43
N ASN A 118 -6.56 -21.89 0.34
CA ASN A 118 -7.73 -21.77 -0.53
C ASN A 118 -9.04 -21.51 0.22
N LEU A 119 -9.00 -20.63 1.23
CA LEU A 119 -10.17 -20.42 2.12
C LEU A 119 -11.39 -19.92 1.35
N LEU A 120 -11.19 -19.00 0.39
CA LEU A 120 -12.27 -18.44 -0.43
C LEU A 120 -12.85 -19.48 -1.39
N GLY A 121 -12.02 -20.28 -2.05
CA GLY A 121 -12.47 -21.34 -2.95
C GLY A 121 -13.32 -22.38 -2.22
N TYR A 122 -12.88 -22.89 -1.08
CA TYR A 122 -13.67 -23.82 -0.27
C TYR A 122 -14.96 -23.20 0.27
N HIS A 123 -14.93 -21.92 0.68
CA HIS A 123 -16.15 -21.22 1.09
C HIS A 123 -17.15 -21.12 -0.07
N GLN A 124 -16.70 -20.79 -1.27
CA GLN A 124 -17.55 -20.72 -2.47
C GLN A 124 -18.12 -22.09 -2.86
N ASP A 125 -17.31 -23.14 -2.80
CA ASP A 125 -17.76 -24.51 -3.08
C ASP A 125 -18.85 -24.96 -2.10
N ILE A 126 -18.69 -24.67 -0.81
CA ILE A 126 -19.74 -24.95 0.20
C ILE A 126 -21.01 -24.16 -0.12
N ALA A 127 -20.89 -22.85 -0.43
CA ALA A 127 -22.04 -22.03 -0.81
C ALA A 127 -22.76 -22.52 -2.08
N ALA A 128 -21.99 -23.07 -3.03
CA ALA A 128 -22.52 -23.70 -4.24
C ALA A 128 -23.11 -25.11 -4.03
N GLY A 129 -23.03 -25.66 -2.81
CA GLY A 129 -23.57 -26.99 -2.48
C GLY A 129 -22.68 -28.18 -2.87
N GLU A 130 -21.39 -27.95 -3.13
CA GLU A 130 -20.47 -29.02 -3.52
C GLU A 130 -20.32 -30.09 -2.44
N TRP A 131 -20.30 -29.68 -1.17
CA TRP A 131 -20.19 -30.63 -0.06
C TRP A 131 -21.38 -31.59 -0.01
N GLN A 132 -22.61 -31.06 -0.17
CA GLN A 132 -23.83 -31.86 -0.19
C GLN A 132 -23.87 -32.82 -1.39
N ARG A 133 -23.34 -32.37 -2.56
CA ARG A 133 -23.24 -33.22 -3.75
C ARG A 133 -22.23 -34.35 -3.60
N ASN A 134 -21.09 -34.06 -2.96
CA ASN A 134 -20.03 -35.02 -2.73
C ASN A 134 -20.40 -36.13 -1.73
N LYS A 135 -21.31 -35.87 -0.80
CA LYS A 135 -21.76 -36.82 0.23
C LYS A 135 -20.65 -37.48 1.06
N GLN A 136 -19.48 -36.86 1.12
CA GLN A 136 -18.33 -37.35 1.89
C GLN A 136 -18.06 -36.46 3.09
N PHE A 137 -17.30 -36.97 4.06
CA PHE A 137 -16.86 -36.21 5.24
C PHE A 137 -16.13 -34.94 4.85
N CYS A 138 -15.27 -34.99 3.87
CA CYS A 138 -14.52 -33.85 3.32
C CYS A 138 -14.31 -34.05 1.81
N PHE A 139 -13.87 -32.97 1.13
CA PHE A 139 -13.51 -32.99 -0.27
C PHE A 139 -12.30 -32.07 -0.54
N PHE A 140 -11.55 -32.33 -1.60
CA PHE A 140 -10.31 -31.63 -1.94
C PHE A 140 -10.34 -31.15 -3.39
N THR A 141 -11.18 -30.15 -3.65
CA THR A 141 -11.32 -29.50 -4.97
C THR A 141 -10.22 -28.47 -5.22
N HIS A 142 -9.61 -27.96 -4.16
CA HIS A 142 -8.53 -26.98 -4.21
C HIS A 142 -7.28 -27.52 -3.52
N SER A 143 -6.11 -27.12 -4.00
CA SER A 143 -4.83 -27.43 -3.36
C SER A 143 -4.72 -26.69 -2.04
N ILE A 144 -4.24 -27.37 -1.00
CA ILE A 144 -4.00 -26.83 0.35
C ILE A 144 -2.51 -26.96 0.65
N GLY A 145 -1.81 -25.85 0.78
CA GLY A 145 -0.40 -25.82 1.17
C GLY A 145 -0.21 -25.34 2.61
N ASP A 146 0.85 -25.79 3.25
CA ASP A 146 1.25 -25.27 4.55
C ASP A 146 2.08 -23.99 4.41
N VAL A 147 1.93 -23.07 5.37
CA VAL A 147 2.72 -21.84 5.49
C VAL A 147 4.02 -22.13 6.22
N GLY A 148 3.98 -22.86 7.36
CA GLY A 148 5.17 -23.28 8.08
C GLY A 148 6.05 -24.18 7.20
N GLY A 149 7.36 -23.95 7.24
CA GLY A 149 8.35 -24.67 6.43
C GLY A 149 8.48 -24.17 4.99
N SER A 150 7.61 -23.26 4.52
CA SER A 150 7.72 -22.65 3.19
C SER A 150 8.66 -21.42 3.19
N THR A 151 9.02 -20.93 2.01
CA THR A 151 9.95 -19.81 1.82
C THR A 151 9.17 -18.54 1.38
N LEU A 152 9.38 -17.43 2.11
CA LEU A 152 8.91 -16.11 1.73
C LEU A 152 10.06 -15.28 1.12
N GLY A 153 9.92 -14.90 -0.13
CA GLY A 153 10.73 -13.86 -0.76
C GLY A 153 10.20 -12.46 -0.42
N VAL A 154 11.08 -11.57 -0.03
CA VAL A 154 10.75 -10.18 0.31
C VAL A 154 11.54 -9.23 -0.57
N VAL A 155 10.85 -8.47 -1.41
CA VAL A 155 11.44 -7.44 -2.26
C VAL A 155 11.25 -6.08 -1.58
N GLY A 156 12.35 -5.55 -1.04
CA GLY A 156 12.33 -4.32 -0.24
C GLY A 156 12.37 -4.60 1.27
N SER A 157 13.48 -4.23 1.90
CA SER A 157 13.80 -4.49 3.32
C SER A 157 13.61 -3.27 4.22
N GLY A 158 12.73 -2.34 3.81
CA GLY A 158 12.32 -1.21 4.65
C GLY A 158 11.47 -1.68 5.86
N ALA A 159 10.94 -0.73 6.64
CA ALA A 159 10.21 -1.03 7.87
C ALA A 159 9.06 -2.05 7.68
N LEU A 160 8.30 -1.96 6.58
CA LEU A 160 7.20 -2.88 6.28
C LEU A 160 7.69 -4.25 5.87
N GLY A 161 8.70 -4.32 4.98
CA GLY A 161 9.28 -5.60 4.55
C GLY A 161 9.92 -6.35 5.71
N GLN A 162 10.65 -5.65 6.59
CA GLN A 162 11.23 -6.25 7.78
C GLN A 162 10.16 -6.75 8.77
N ALA A 163 9.10 -5.96 9.00
CA ALA A 163 8.01 -6.37 9.88
C ALA A 163 7.24 -7.58 9.32
N THR A 164 7.03 -7.64 7.99
CA THR A 164 6.43 -8.81 7.32
C THR A 164 7.33 -10.04 7.46
N ALA A 165 8.64 -9.88 7.27
CA ALA A 165 9.61 -10.93 7.44
C ALA A 165 9.60 -11.52 8.86
N ASN A 166 9.54 -10.66 9.88
CA ASN A 166 9.48 -11.08 11.28
C ASN A 166 8.22 -11.92 11.58
N LEU A 167 7.05 -11.53 11.07
CA LEU A 167 5.82 -12.31 11.21
C LEU A 167 5.92 -13.66 10.48
N ALA A 168 6.45 -13.67 9.26
CA ALA A 168 6.65 -14.91 8.50
C ALA A 168 7.60 -15.89 9.22
N GLN A 169 8.69 -15.39 9.78
CA GLN A 169 9.62 -16.20 10.59
C GLN A 169 8.93 -16.78 11.84
N ALA A 170 8.11 -16.00 12.53
CA ALA A 170 7.33 -16.47 13.68
C ALA A 170 6.32 -17.58 13.30
N LEU A 171 5.89 -17.64 12.05
CA LEU A 171 5.05 -18.70 11.48
C LEU A 171 5.85 -19.91 10.98
N GLY A 172 7.18 -19.92 11.15
CA GLY A 172 8.06 -21.01 10.75
C GLY A 172 8.46 -20.98 9.27
N MET A 173 8.34 -19.83 8.59
CA MET A 173 8.83 -19.66 7.22
C MET A 173 10.34 -19.36 7.19
N THR A 174 11.00 -19.78 6.12
CA THR A 174 12.31 -19.24 5.74
C THR A 174 12.10 -17.93 5.00
N VAL A 175 12.87 -16.87 5.34
CA VAL A 175 12.77 -15.57 4.67
C VAL A 175 14.02 -15.29 3.85
N LEU A 176 13.82 -14.87 2.59
CA LEU A 176 14.87 -14.42 1.68
C LEU A 176 14.62 -12.96 1.30
N PHE A 177 15.55 -12.06 1.64
CA PHE A 177 15.51 -10.68 1.15
C PHE A 177 16.17 -10.60 -0.24
N ALA A 178 15.42 -10.11 -1.21
CA ALA A 178 15.93 -9.92 -2.55
C ALA A 178 16.86 -8.71 -2.64
N GLU A 179 18.03 -8.89 -3.27
CA GLU A 179 18.85 -7.78 -3.72
C GLU A 179 18.15 -7.06 -4.90
N ARG A 180 18.62 -5.88 -5.26
CA ARG A 180 18.08 -5.15 -6.41
C ARG A 180 18.29 -5.96 -7.69
N LYS A 181 17.27 -6.01 -8.54
CA LYS A 181 17.35 -6.66 -9.85
C LYS A 181 18.52 -6.09 -10.64
N GLY A 182 19.35 -6.96 -11.19
CA GLY A 182 20.53 -6.58 -11.97
C GLY A 182 21.72 -6.09 -11.16
N ALA A 183 21.72 -6.19 -9.83
CA ALA A 183 22.87 -5.86 -9.01
C ALA A 183 24.04 -6.81 -9.29
N ALA A 184 25.25 -6.26 -9.47
CA ALA A 184 26.45 -7.06 -9.71
C ALA A 184 26.89 -7.84 -8.45
N GLU A 185 26.61 -7.33 -7.26
CA GLU A 185 26.95 -7.91 -5.98
C GLU A 185 25.77 -7.84 -5.00
N CYS A 186 25.68 -8.81 -4.11
CA CYS A 186 24.67 -8.83 -3.06
C CYS A 186 25.22 -8.25 -1.76
N ARG A 187 24.44 -7.44 -1.10
CA ARG A 187 24.70 -6.99 0.27
C ARG A 187 24.66 -8.18 1.24
N PRO A 188 25.38 -8.13 2.36
CA PRO A 188 25.28 -9.16 3.39
C PRO A 188 23.83 -9.39 3.83
N GLY A 189 23.39 -10.66 3.86
CA GLY A 189 22.04 -11.05 4.21
C GLY A 189 20.99 -10.93 3.08
N TYR A 190 21.42 -10.57 1.87
CA TYR A 190 20.56 -10.55 0.69
C TYR A 190 20.89 -11.69 -0.27
N VAL A 191 19.94 -12.07 -1.08
CA VAL A 191 20.02 -13.11 -2.11
C VAL A 191 19.78 -12.47 -3.47
N PRO A 192 20.45 -12.91 -4.55
CA PRO A 192 20.17 -12.43 -5.89
C PRO A 192 18.67 -12.47 -6.21
N PHE A 193 18.18 -11.43 -6.89
CA PHE A 193 16.75 -11.27 -7.19
C PHE A 193 16.15 -12.52 -7.86
N GLU A 194 16.85 -13.04 -8.87
CA GLU A 194 16.42 -14.21 -9.65
C GLU A 194 16.39 -15.49 -8.80
N GLU A 195 17.29 -15.63 -7.84
CA GLU A 195 17.30 -16.78 -6.91
C GLU A 195 16.15 -16.67 -5.91
N VAL A 196 15.79 -15.45 -5.49
CA VAL A 196 14.59 -15.26 -4.66
C VAL A 196 13.34 -15.69 -5.42
N LEU A 197 13.19 -15.33 -6.70
CA LEU A 197 12.05 -15.77 -7.52
C LEU A 197 11.95 -17.29 -7.58
N LYS A 198 13.06 -17.98 -7.88
CA LYS A 198 13.11 -19.45 -8.05
C LYS A 198 12.84 -20.22 -6.76
N HIS A 199 13.23 -19.68 -5.62
CA HIS A 199 13.17 -20.42 -4.35
C HIS A 199 11.97 -20.07 -3.47
N SER A 200 11.24 -18.99 -3.77
CA SER A 200 10.10 -18.55 -2.97
C SER A 200 8.83 -19.34 -3.27
N ASP A 201 8.15 -19.76 -2.20
CA ASP A 201 6.78 -20.29 -2.25
C ASP A 201 5.75 -19.16 -2.15
N ALA A 202 6.16 -18.02 -1.62
CA ALA A 202 5.43 -16.75 -1.69
C ALA A 202 6.42 -15.60 -1.89
N LEU A 203 6.04 -14.59 -2.68
CA LEU A 203 6.81 -13.37 -2.91
C LEU A 203 5.97 -12.18 -2.50
N THR A 204 6.54 -11.25 -1.71
CA THR A 204 5.86 -10.02 -1.30
C THR A 204 6.67 -8.78 -1.63
N LEU A 205 5.99 -7.72 -2.09
CA LEU A 205 6.62 -6.50 -2.59
C LEU A 205 6.45 -5.35 -1.59
N HIS A 206 7.57 -4.79 -1.14
CA HIS A 206 7.67 -3.68 -0.20
C HIS A 206 8.65 -2.60 -0.65
N CYS A 207 9.03 -2.60 -1.94
CA CYS A 207 9.89 -1.57 -2.53
C CYS A 207 9.05 -0.37 -3.03
N PRO A 208 9.64 0.82 -3.16
CA PRO A 208 8.96 1.96 -3.77
C PRO A 208 8.80 1.75 -5.27
N LEU A 209 7.77 2.37 -5.87
CA LEU A 209 7.62 2.47 -7.32
C LEU A 209 8.47 3.64 -7.83
N ASN A 210 9.33 3.37 -8.79
CA ASN A 210 10.13 4.35 -9.53
C ASN A 210 10.51 3.76 -10.91
N GLU A 211 11.30 4.47 -11.70
CA GLU A 211 11.74 4.04 -13.04
C GLU A 211 12.45 2.68 -13.07
N HIS A 212 13.14 2.29 -11.97
CA HIS A 212 13.85 1.00 -11.86
C HIS A 212 12.98 -0.14 -11.34
N THR A 213 11.80 0.17 -10.82
CA THR A 213 10.89 -0.81 -10.20
C THR A 213 9.53 -0.88 -10.90
N GLN A 214 9.30 -0.05 -11.91
CA GLN A 214 8.12 -0.16 -12.76
C GLN A 214 8.14 -1.49 -13.50
N ASN A 215 7.04 -2.25 -13.40
CA ASN A 215 6.92 -3.60 -13.95
C ASN A 215 8.10 -4.52 -13.55
N LEU A 216 8.58 -4.35 -12.30
CA LEU A 216 9.67 -5.15 -11.75
C LEU A 216 9.38 -6.66 -11.86
N ILE A 217 8.13 -7.03 -11.66
CA ILE A 217 7.61 -8.38 -11.89
C ILE A 217 6.77 -8.34 -13.16
N GLY A 218 7.34 -8.78 -14.25
CA GLY A 218 6.69 -8.97 -15.55
C GLY A 218 6.63 -10.46 -15.93
N LYS A 219 6.33 -10.73 -17.19
CA LYS A 219 6.20 -12.10 -17.72
C LYS A 219 7.45 -12.96 -17.45
N VAL A 220 8.63 -12.38 -17.64
CA VAL A 220 9.90 -13.13 -17.47
C VAL A 220 10.11 -13.54 -16.02
N GLU A 221 9.79 -12.66 -15.07
CA GLU A 221 9.92 -12.92 -13.63
C GLU A 221 8.87 -13.94 -13.16
N LEU A 222 7.62 -13.81 -13.61
CA LEU A 222 6.55 -14.76 -13.30
C LEU A 222 6.91 -16.18 -13.74
N GLN A 223 7.50 -16.33 -14.92
CA GLN A 223 7.96 -17.62 -15.43
C GLN A 223 9.15 -18.22 -14.66
N GLN A 224 9.89 -17.42 -13.90
CA GLN A 224 10.97 -17.91 -13.03
C GLN A 224 10.46 -18.33 -11.64
N MET A 225 9.26 -17.95 -11.26
CA MET A 225 8.65 -18.35 -9.99
C MET A 225 8.25 -19.83 -10.03
N LYS A 226 8.09 -20.41 -8.85
CA LYS A 226 7.56 -21.78 -8.74
C LYS A 226 6.10 -21.83 -9.21
N PRO A 227 5.66 -22.93 -9.86
CA PRO A 227 4.24 -23.09 -10.24
C PRO A 227 3.26 -23.05 -9.05
N ASN A 228 3.73 -23.36 -7.84
CA ASN A 228 2.94 -23.28 -6.61
C ASN A 228 3.15 -21.96 -5.83
N ALA A 229 3.87 -21.00 -6.40
CA ALA A 229 4.15 -19.73 -5.76
C ALA A 229 2.93 -18.80 -5.72
N ILE A 230 2.92 -17.94 -4.69
CA ILE A 230 1.92 -16.89 -4.49
C ILE A 230 2.62 -15.54 -4.57
N LEU A 231 2.09 -14.62 -5.39
CA LEU A 231 2.58 -13.24 -5.46
C LEU A 231 1.65 -12.32 -4.66
N ILE A 232 2.21 -11.52 -3.73
CA ILE A 232 1.45 -10.57 -2.92
C ILE A 232 2.00 -9.15 -3.14
N ASN A 233 1.13 -8.21 -3.52
CA ASN A 233 1.47 -6.81 -3.67
C ASN A 233 0.55 -5.91 -2.84
N THR A 234 1.08 -5.42 -1.72
CA THR A 234 0.47 -4.37 -0.88
C THR A 234 1.32 -3.08 -0.89
N GLY A 235 2.27 -3.00 -1.82
CA GLY A 235 3.20 -1.88 -1.93
C GLY A 235 2.68 -0.75 -2.82
N ARG A 236 2.79 -0.94 -4.12
CA ARG A 236 2.32 0.03 -5.13
C ARG A 236 1.83 -0.71 -6.37
N GLY A 237 0.76 -0.19 -6.99
CA GLY A 237 0.42 -0.54 -8.36
C GLY A 237 1.57 -0.16 -9.30
N GLY A 238 1.70 -0.86 -10.43
CA GLY A 238 2.80 -0.66 -11.36
C GLY A 238 4.13 -1.34 -11.00
N LEU A 239 4.28 -1.94 -9.81
CA LEU A 239 5.39 -2.84 -9.49
C LEU A 239 5.29 -4.17 -10.27
N VAL A 240 4.09 -4.55 -10.62
CA VAL A 240 3.78 -5.76 -11.37
C VAL A 240 3.08 -5.36 -12.67
N ASP A 241 3.45 -6.01 -13.77
CA ASP A 241 2.67 -5.96 -15.00
C ASP A 241 1.36 -6.74 -14.78
N GLU A 242 0.26 -6.01 -14.60
CA GLU A 242 -1.04 -6.58 -14.23
C GLU A 242 -1.60 -7.49 -15.32
N GLN A 243 -1.35 -7.20 -16.61
CA GLN A 243 -1.78 -8.08 -17.70
C GLN A 243 -0.96 -9.37 -17.73
N ALA A 244 0.36 -9.28 -17.60
CA ALA A 244 1.22 -10.45 -17.53
C ALA A 244 0.87 -11.35 -16.33
N LEU A 245 0.50 -10.75 -15.20
CA LEU A 245 0.03 -11.49 -14.04
C LEU A 245 -1.26 -12.27 -14.31
N VAL A 246 -2.26 -11.62 -14.91
CA VAL A 246 -3.52 -12.28 -15.28
C VAL A 246 -3.27 -13.46 -16.22
N ASP A 247 -2.38 -13.27 -17.20
CA ASP A 247 -2.03 -14.34 -18.15
C ASP A 247 -1.33 -15.51 -17.43
N ALA A 248 -0.40 -15.22 -16.51
CA ALA A 248 0.30 -16.23 -15.72
C ALA A 248 -0.66 -17.02 -14.79
N LEU A 249 -1.64 -16.34 -14.17
CA LEU A 249 -2.67 -16.99 -13.35
C LEU A 249 -3.56 -17.93 -14.18
N LYS A 250 -4.00 -17.49 -15.37
CA LYS A 250 -4.81 -18.28 -16.31
C LYS A 250 -4.06 -19.51 -16.85
N GLN A 251 -2.75 -19.36 -17.04
CA GLN A 251 -1.87 -20.42 -17.54
C GLN A 251 -1.31 -21.30 -16.43
N SER A 252 -1.64 -21.02 -15.16
CA SER A 252 -1.09 -21.72 -13.99
C SER A 252 0.45 -21.69 -13.91
N GLU A 253 1.07 -20.61 -14.42
CA GLU A 253 2.50 -20.37 -14.27
C GLU A 253 2.87 -20.08 -12.80
N ILE A 254 1.93 -19.45 -12.06
CA ILE A 254 1.96 -19.33 -10.59
C ILE A 254 0.60 -19.76 -10.01
N ALA A 255 0.59 -20.16 -8.75
CA ALA A 255 -0.62 -20.68 -8.11
C ALA A 255 -1.68 -19.62 -7.86
N ALA A 256 -1.30 -18.47 -7.32
CA ALA A 256 -2.25 -17.44 -6.91
C ALA A 256 -1.59 -16.05 -6.77
N ALA A 257 -2.43 -15.01 -6.68
CA ALA A 257 -1.98 -13.66 -6.38
C ALA A 257 -2.94 -12.91 -5.43
N GLY A 258 -2.37 -12.09 -4.54
CA GLY A 258 -3.09 -11.19 -3.64
C GLY A 258 -2.66 -9.74 -3.86
N PHE A 259 -3.60 -8.86 -4.18
CA PHE A 259 -3.30 -7.47 -4.51
C PHE A 259 -4.19 -6.51 -3.73
N ASP A 260 -3.56 -5.50 -3.14
CA ASP A 260 -4.23 -4.40 -2.44
C ASP A 260 -4.09 -3.07 -3.20
N VAL A 261 -3.29 -3.05 -4.27
CA VAL A 261 -2.91 -1.83 -5.01
C VAL A 261 -3.02 -2.04 -6.52
N PHE A 262 -3.30 -0.96 -7.26
CA PHE A 262 -3.54 -0.98 -8.70
C PHE A 262 -2.74 0.11 -9.41
N THR A 263 -2.46 -0.08 -10.69
CA THR A 263 -1.71 0.91 -11.50
C THR A 263 -2.43 2.25 -11.55
N GLN A 264 -3.76 2.24 -11.60
CA GLN A 264 -4.62 3.41 -11.43
C GLN A 264 -5.60 3.16 -10.29
N GLU A 265 -5.76 4.14 -9.41
CA GLU A 265 -6.65 4.08 -8.25
C GLU A 265 -7.56 5.31 -8.18
N PRO A 266 -8.89 5.15 -8.06
CA PRO A 266 -9.62 3.86 -8.08
C PRO A 266 -9.45 3.11 -9.41
N ALA A 267 -9.35 1.77 -9.32
CA ALA A 267 -9.31 0.93 -10.52
C ALA A 267 -10.71 0.77 -11.10
N ASP A 268 -10.82 0.84 -12.40
CA ASP A 268 -12.07 0.63 -13.15
C ASP A 268 -12.08 -0.72 -13.89
N GLU A 269 -13.15 -0.97 -14.64
CA GLU A 269 -13.37 -2.22 -15.37
C GLU A 269 -12.33 -2.48 -16.49
N SER A 270 -11.57 -1.46 -16.92
CA SER A 270 -10.49 -1.60 -17.90
C SER A 270 -9.20 -2.16 -17.28
N ASN A 271 -9.07 -2.11 -15.96
CA ASN A 271 -7.91 -2.66 -15.25
C ASN A 271 -7.91 -4.20 -15.38
N PRO A 272 -6.78 -4.83 -15.80
CA PRO A 272 -6.71 -6.27 -16.01
C PRO A 272 -7.12 -7.11 -14.78
N LEU A 273 -6.78 -6.68 -13.56
CA LEU A 273 -7.12 -7.41 -12.34
C LEU A 273 -8.62 -7.33 -12.05
N ILE A 274 -9.22 -6.14 -12.18
CA ILE A 274 -10.66 -5.92 -11.97
C ILE A 274 -11.47 -6.71 -13.01
N ALA A 275 -11.09 -6.64 -14.29
CA ALA A 275 -11.74 -7.38 -15.36
C ALA A 275 -11.71 -8.92 -15.14
N ASN A 276 -10.76 -9.40 -14.33
CA ASN A 276 -10.55 -10.82 -14.06
C ASN A 276 -10.75 -11.18 -12.58
N ILE A 277 -11.48 -10.38 -11.80
CA ILE A 277 -11.75 -10.60 -10.36
C ILE A 277 -12.41 -11.95 -10.06
N HIS A 278 -13.07 -12.55 -11.05
CA HIS A 278 -13.72 -13.85 -10.94
C HIS A 278 -12.75 -15.06 -10.93
N LEU A 279 -11.45 -14.84 -11.20
CA LEU A 279 -10.46 -15.89 -11.11
C LEU A 279 -10.37 -16.43 -9.67
N PRO A 280 -10.43 -17.76 -9.47
CA PRO A 280 -10.48 -18.35 -8.12
C PRO A 280 -9.15 -18.20 -7.35
N ASN A 281 -8.08 -17.89 -8.06
CA ASN A 281 -6.72 -17.73 -7.53
C ASN A 281 -6.24 -16.26 -7.49
N LEU A 282 -7.18 -15.30 -7.60
CA LEU A 282 -6.91 -13.86 -7.49
C LEU A 282 -7.71 -13.27 -6.32
N LEU A 283 -7.01 -12.69 -5.34
CA LEU A 283 -7.59 -12.01 -4.19
C LEU A 283 -7.27 -10.53 -4.25
N LEU A 284 -8.30 -9.68 -4.32
CA LEU A 284 -8.17 -8.22 -4.40
C LEU A 284 -8.76 -7.53 -3.17
N THR A 285 -8.10 -6.46 -2.71
CA THR A 285 -8.61 -5.52 -1.70
C THR A 285 -8.36 -4.08 -2.16
N PRO A 286 -9.20 -3.10 -1.76
CA PRO A 286 -9.20 -1.76 -2.34
C PRO A 286 -8.25 -0.79 -1.60
N HIS A 287 -6.96 -1.07 -1.58
CA HIS A 287 -5.89 -0.29 -0.94
C HIS A 287 -6.15 -0.03 0.56
N VAL A 288 -6.48 -1.09 1.30
CA VAL A 288 -6.84 -1.04 2.72
C VAL A 288 -5.85 -1.75 3.64
N ALA A 289 -4.74 -2.29 3.12
CA ALA A 289 -3.74 -3.01 3.93
C ALA A 289 -3.21 -2.17 5.11
N TRP A 290 -3.16 -0.85 4.97
CA TRP A 290 -2.75 0.09 6.01
C TRP A 290 -3.85 0.36 7.05
N GLY A 291 -5.10 0.01 6.79
CA GLY A 291 -6.32 0.59 7.32
C GLY A 291 -6.89 -0.07 8.58
N SER A 292 -6.07 -0.59 9.52
CA SER A 292 -6.60 -0.96 10.84
C SER A 292 -6.91 0.27 11.68
N ASP A 293 -7.92 0.20 12.56
CA ASP A 293 -8.34 1.31 13.42
C ASP A 293 -7.16 1.91 14.22
N SER A 294 -6.31 1.04 14.79
CA SER A 294 -5.14 1.48 15.55
C SER A 294 -4.08 2.16 14.66
N SER A 295 -3.90 1.69 13.43
CA SER A 295 -2.98 2.32 12.47
C SER A 295 -3.51 3.64 11.96
N ILE A 296 -4.81 3.74 11.68
CA ILE A 296 -5.43 5.00 11.24
C ILE A 296 -5.42 6.04 12.37
N GLN A 297 -5.71 5.64 13.62
CA GLN A 297 -5.60 6.55 14.77
C GLN A 297 -4.16 7.05 14.93
N ARG A 298 -3.17 6.16 14.85
CA ARG A 298 -1.75 6.55 14.89
C ARG A 298 -1.36 7.48 13.75
N LEU A 299 -1.90 7.25 12.55
CA LEU A 299 -1.72 8.18 11.42
C LEU A 299 -2.25 9.56 11.78
N ALA A 300 -3.48 9.66 12.30
CA ALA A 300 -4.09 10.93 12.68
C ALA A 300 -3.28 11.66 13.78
N ASP A 301 -2.79 10.93 14.77
CA ASP A 301 -1.96 11.49 15.83
C ASP A 301 -0.64 12.06 15.30
N ILE A 302 0.08 11.30 14.46
CA ILE A 302 1.34 11.76 13.83
C ILE A 302 1.10 12.93 12.89
N LEU A 303 0.00 12.92 12.13
CA LEU A 303 -0.38 14.00 11.21
C LEU A 303 -0.51 15.33 11.95
N ILE A 304 -1.22 15.34 13.07
CA ILE A 304 -1.41 16.55 13.87
C ILE A 304 -0.12 16.93 14.62
N GLU A 305 0.67 15.96 15.07
CA GLU A 305 1.99 16.27 15.66
C GLU A 305 2.95 16.90 14.65
N ASN A 306 2.91 16.52 13.38
CA ASN A 306 3.67 17.20 12.32
C ASN A 306 3.28 18.69 12.21
N ILE A 307 1.99 19.00 12.33
CA ILE A 307 1.48 20.39 12.30
C ILE A 307 1.91 21.16 13.56
N ASN A 308 1.82 20.54 14.74
CA ASN A 308 2.30 21.12 15.99
C ASN A 308 3.80 21.40 15.96
N ALA A 309 4.59 20.45 15.46
CA ALA A 309 6.04 20.58 15.30
C ALA A 309 6.39 21.73 14.34
N PHE A 310 5.71 21.83 13.18
CA PHE A 310 5.90 22.94 12.25
C PHE A 310 5.64 24.30 12.93
N GLN A 311 4.59 24.43 13.70
CA GLN A 311 4.25 25.69 14.41
C GLN A 311 5.31 26.06 15.47
N ARG A 312 5.97 25.06 16.07
CA ARG A 312 7.10 25.29 17.00
C ARG A 312 8.43 25.59 16.30
N GLY A 313 8.50 25.44 14.97
CA GLY A 313 9.73 25.55 14.18
C GLY A 313 10.54 24.27 14.10
N ASP A 314 9.97 23.13 14.49
CA ASP A 314 10.62 21.82 14.45
C ASP A 314 10.48 21.16 13.06
N LEU A 315 11.39 20.23 12.71
CA LEU A 315 11.45 19.54 11.42
C LEU A 315 11.05 18.06 11.57
N LEU A 316 9.77 17.78 11.91
CA LEU A 316 9.29 16.42 12.07
C LEU A 316 8.75 15.86 10.74
N ASN A 317 9.23 14.68 10.30
CA ASN A 317 8.81 13.97 9.07
C ASN A 317 8.82 14.83 7.80
N ARG A 318 9.66 15.85 7.75
CA ARG A 318 9.73 16.82 6.66
C ARG A 318 10.25 16.19 5.36
N LEU A 319 9.68 16.62 4.22
CA LEU A 319 10.05 16.26 2.85
C LEU A 319 10.63 17.48 2.11
N ALA A 320 10.10 18.68 2.38
CA ALA A 320 10.54 19.97 1.86
C ALA A 320 10.50 21.04 2.96
#